data_b571cd6a9ed329e2c4ede313431acf21
#
_entry.id   b571cd6a9ed329e2c4ede313431acf21
#
_cell.length_a   1.000
_cell.length_b   1.000
_cell.length_c   1.000
_cell.angle_alpha   90.00
_cell.angle_beta   90.00
_cell.angle_gamma   90.00
#
_symmetry.space_group_name_H-M   'P 1'
#
loop_
_entity.id
_entity.type
_entity.pdbx_description
1 polymer ?
#
loop_
_entity_poly.entity_id
_entity_poly.type
_entity_poly.pdbx_seq_one_letter_code
_entity_poly.pdbx_strand_id
1 'polypeptide(L)'
;MSKKKRTTTLVIAAIVCVLLIVGIILTNTGGEHGSVKDVMRDAVVHDSYKVNFFGMEVNPAVISAFTVTGILLFFALILRIFVIPKFKKVPGKFQMVLEAWVGFFDNLAKSNSPHLNKFLGAYIFAAGSYICFSTLFELLGLQAVTTHGHSIAMPAPIADINAAIQMGVTTYLIILSGGIISNKLKGVGLTLKEFSLPISMSFRLFGALLSGALVTELVYHYMALSFVLPVVVGVLFTLIHALVQTYVLTMLASLFYGEVSEKHEKKPKEKKNKKK
;
A
#
# COMPACT_ATOMS: atom_id res chain seq x y z
N MET A 1 5.17 -2.10 -34.19
CA MET A 1 6.61 -2.30 -33.90
C MET A 1 7.24 -3.01 -35.08
N SER A 2 8.28 -2.43 -35.71
CA SER A 2 8.87 -3.02 -36.92
C SER A 2 9.54 -4.39 -36.57
N LYS A 3 9.48 -5.35 -37.52
CA LYS A 3 10.10 -6.70 -37.36
C LYS A 3 11.53 -6.61 -36.79
N LYS A 4 12.34 -5.65 -37.27
CA LYS A 4 13.69 -5.39 -36.82
C LYS A 4 13.80 -5.05 -35.31
N LYS A 5 12.89 -4.22 -34.75
CA LYS A 5 12.87 -3.91 -33.31
C LYS A 5 12.53 -5.15 -32.49
N ARG A 6 11.58 -5.98 -32.94
CA ARG A 6 11.19 -7.21 -32.23
C ARG A 6 12.33 -8.23 -32.18
N THR A 7 13.06 -8.39 -33.29
CA THR A 7 14.24 -9.29 -33.34
C THR A 7 15.35 -8.79 -32.40
N THR A 8 15.64 -7.48 -32.39
CA THR A 8 16.64 -6.89 -31.49
C THR A 8 16.26 -7.10 -30.02
N THR A 9 14.99 -6.90 -29.67
CA THR A 9 14.52 -7.13 -28.28
C THR A 9 14.64 -8.61 -27.88
N LEU A 10 14.31 -9.54 -28.77
CA LEU A 10 14.46 -10.97 -28.51
C LEU A 10 15.93 -11.40 -28.36
N VAL A 11 16.82 -10.84 -29.17
CA VAL A 11 18.27 -11.12 -29.07
C VAL A 11 18.84 -10.58 -27.75
N ILE A 12 18.46 -9.36 -27.35
CA ILE A 12 18.89 -8.79 -26.07
C ILE A 12 18.35 -9.64 -24.91
N ALA A 13 17.09 -10.04 -24.95
CA ALA A 13 16.50 -10.90 -23.92
C ALA A 13 17.20 -12.25 -23.83
N ALA A 14 17.56 -12.86 -24.97
CA ALA A 14 18.29 -14.12 -25.01
C ALA A 14 19.71 -13.97 -24.44
N ILE A 15 20.41 -12.88 -24.76
CA ILE A 15 21.75 -12.59 -24.20
C ILE A 15 21.67 -12.41 -22.69
N VAL A 16 20.69 -11.66 -22.20
CA VAL A 16 20.45 -11.48 -20.76
C VAL A 16 20.18 -12.83 -20.09
N CYS A 17 19.31 -13.68 -20.66
CA CYS A 17 19.04 -15.01 -20.10
C CYS A 17 20.31 -15.88 -20.06
N VAL A 18 21.14 -15.85 -21.10
CA VAL A 18 22.41 -16.61 -21.13
C VAL A 18 23.38 -16.09 -20.06
N LEU A 19 23.52 -14.77 -19.92
CA LEU A 19 24.36 -14.18 -18.88
C LEU A 19 23.85 -14.54 -17.46
N LEU A 20 22.55 -14.61 -17.26
CA LEU A 20 21.95 -15.04 -15.99
C LEU A 20 22.25 -16.51 -15.68
N ILE A 21 22.13 -17.40 -16.68
CA ILE A 21 22.42 -18.83 -16.51
C ILE A 21 23.91 -19.03 -16.21
N VAL A 22 24.80 -18.33 -16.92
CA VAL A 22 26.24 -18.37 -16.67
C VAL A 22 26.55 -17.83 -15.26
N GLY A 23 25.92 -16.72 -14.83
CA GLY A 23 26.04 -16.17 -13.47
C GLY A 23 25.65 -17.22 -12.42
N ILE A 24 24.51 -17.88 -12.59
CA ILE A 24 24.02 -18.94 -11.69
C ILE A 24 25.03 -20.10 -11.58
N ILE A 25 25.59 -20.54 -12.69
CA ILE A 25 26.56 -21.65 -12.71
C ILE A 25 27.87 -21.25 -12.00
N LEU A 26 28.33 -20.00 -12.22
CA LEU A 26 29.60 -19.52 -11.65
C LEU A 26 29.48 -19.20 -10.15
N THR A 27 28.30 -18.82 -9.65
CA THR A 27 28.08 -18.46 -8.23
C THR A 27 27.68 -19.64 -7.34
N ASN A 28 27.57 -20.85 -7.89
CA ASN A 28 27.18 -22.06 -7.16
C ASN A 28 28.32 -22.58 -6.25
N THR A 29 28.93 -21.71 -5.47
CA THR A 29 29.86 -22.05 -4.37
C THR A 29 29.09 -22.07 -3.08
N GLY A 30 28.86 -23.29 -2.56
CA GLY A 30 28.06 -23.54 -1.35
C GLY A 30 28.50 -22.72 -0.13
N GLY A 31 27.73 -21.71 0.20
CA GLY A 31 27.76 -21.11 1.52
C GLY A 31 26.80 -21.88 2.44
N GLU A 32 27.25 -22.21 3.64
CA GLU A 32 26.36 -22.71 4.69
C GLU A 32 25.40 -21.56 5.09
N HIS A 33 24.26 -21.55 4.46
CA HIS A 33 23.14 -20.71 4.91
C HIS A 33 22.42 -21.48 6.04
N GLY A 34 22.09 -20.78 7.11
CA GLY A 34 21.29 -21.30 8.22
C GLY A 34 19.96 -21.92 7.72
N SER A 35 19.23 -22.59 8.57
CA SER A 35 17.96 -23.19 8.17
C SER A 35 17.02 -22.13 7.53
N VAL A 36 16.40 -22.45 6.41
CA VAL A 36 15.36 -21.61 5.76
C VAL A 36 14.32 -21.13 6.78
N LYS A 37 13.98 -21.97 7.75
CA LYS A 37 13.05 -21.65 8.81
C LYS A 37 13.54 -20.50 9.70
N ASP A 38 14.83 -20.45 10.02
CA ASP A 38 15.40 -19.42 10.90
C ASP A 38 15.48 -18.09 10.15
N VAL A 39 15.89 -18.10 8.89
CA VAL A 39 15.90 -16.91 8.03
C VAL A 39 14.50 -16.32 7.87
N MET A 40 13.50 -17.15 7.58
CA MET A 40 12.11 -16.71 7.46
C MET A 40 11.54 -16.22 8.79
N ARG A 41 11.91 -16.84 9.92
CA ARG A 41 11.50 -16.38 11.24
C ARG A 41 12.06 -15.01 11.54
N ASP A 42 13.33 -14.78 11.28
CA ASP A 42 13.99 -13.49 11.53
C ASP A 42 13.40 -12.39 10.65
N ALA A 43 13.04 -12.70 9.42
CA ALA A 43 12.34 -11.77 8.52
C ALA A 43 10.94 -11.36 9.02
N VAL A 44 10.27 -12.20 9.84
CA VAL A 44 8.94 -11.90 10.42
C VAL A 44 9.04 -11.18 11.75
N VAL A 45 9.92 -11.65 12.64
CA VAL A 45 9.98 -11.21 14.05
C VAL A 45 10.79 -9.92 14.20
N HIS A 46 11.76 -9.66 13.30
CA HIS A 46 12.64 -8.48 13.31
C HIS A 46 13.34 -8.22 14.66
N ASP A 47 13.52 -9.22 15.50
CA ASP A 47 14.12 -9.06 16.82
C ASP A 47 15.56 -8.55 16.76
N SER A 48 16.29 -8.93 15.70
CA SER A 48 17.70 -8.54 15.50
C SER A 48 17.89 -7.15 14.87
N TYR A 49 16.81 -6.49 14.43
CA TYR A 49 16.88 -5.30 13.57
C TYR A 49 16.33 -4.02 14.20
N LYS A 50 16.25 -3.97 15.54
CA LYS A 50 15.78 -2.77 16.24
C LYS A 50 16.77 -1.60 16.06
N VAL A 51 16.22 -0.41 15.90
CA VAL A 51 16.97 0.84 15.74
C VAL A 51 16.67 1.76 16.91
N ASN A 52 17.68 2.41 17.47
CA ASN A 52 17.46 3.38 18.54
C ASN A 52 16.91 4.69 17.94
N PHE A 53 15.68 5.03 18.34
CA PHE A 53 15.04 6.26 17.97
C PHE A 53 14.63 7.04 19.22
N PHE A 54 15.31 8.15 19.49
CA PHE A 54 15.12 8.97 20.70
C PHE A 54 15.23 8.19 22.03
N GLY A 55 16.15 7.21 22.10
CA GLY A 55 16.39 6.42 23.32
C GLY A 55 15.47 5.21 23.49
N MET A 56 14.58 4.94 22.53
CA MET A 56 13.73 3.76 22.48
C MET A 56 14.13 2.85 21.32
N GLU A 57 14.16 1.56 21.54
CA GLU A 57 14.35 0.58 20.48
C GLU A 57 13.04 0.37 19.71
N VAL A 58 13.02 0.81 18.46
CA VAL A 58 11.82 0.75 17.59
C VAL A 58 12.08 -0.11 16.36
N ASN A 59 11.01 -0.62 15.77
CA ASN A 59 11.05 -1.31 14.49
C ASN A 59 11.47 -0.31 13.38
N PRO A 60 12.38 -0.68 12.46
CA PRO A 60 12.77 0.16 11.32
C PRO A 60 11.60 0.68 10.50
N ALA A 61 10.50 -0.07 10.41
CA ALA A 61 9.27 0.38 9.72
C ALA A 61 8.69 1.68 10.29
N VAL A 62 8.89 1.96 11.58
CA VAL A 62 8.45 3.23 12.19
C VAL A 62 9.25 4.41 11.64
N ILE A 63 10.57 4.24 11.48
CA ILE A 63 11.43 5.27 10.88
C ILE A 63 11.05 5.48 9.41
N SER A 64 10.81 4.39 8.68
CA SER A 64 10.30 4.45 7.31
C SER A 64 8.98 5.21 7.23
N ALA A 65 8.05 4.99 8.19
CA ALA A 65 6.76 5.68 8.24
C ALA A 65 6.92 7.19 8.40
N PHE A 66 7.78 7.64 9.33
CA PHE A 66 8.06 9.07 9.49
C PHE A 66 8.74 9.67 8.26
N THR A 67 9.70 8.95 7.68
CA THR A 67 10.43 9.39 6.48
C THR A 67 9.48 9.55 5.29
N VAL A 68 8.66 8.54 4.99
CA VAL A 68 7.69 8.59 3.89
C VAL A 68 6.66 9.68 4.12
N THR A 69 6.13 9.80 5.33
CA THR A 69 5.18 10.86 5.67
C THR A 69 5.79 12.24 5.47
N GLY A 70 7.03 12.45 5.94
CA GLY A 70 7.76 13.71 5.74
C GLY A 70 7.96 14.04 4.27
N ILE A 71 8.37 13.06 3.45
CA ILE A 71 8.56 13.22 2.00
C ILE A 71 7.23 13.58 1.33
N LEU A 72 6.15 12.87 1.64
CA LEU A 72 4.84 13.13 1.04
C LEU A 72 4.30 14.51 1.42
N LEU A 73 4.43 14.93 2.69
CA LEU A 73 4.02 16.25 3.14
C LEU A 73 4.85 17.35 2.47
N PHE A 74 6.16 17.17 2.39
CA PHE A 74 7.05 18.11 1.72
C PHE A 74 6.71 18.24 0.23
N PHE A 75 6.47 17.12 -0.43
CA PHE A 75 6.06 17.11 -1.84
C PHE A 75 4.69 17.77 -2.05
N ALA A 76 3.72 17.46 -1.18
CA ALA A 76 2.40 18.08 -1.21
C ALA A 76 2.47 19.62 -1.01
N LEU A 77 3.35 20.09 -0.12
CA LEU A 77 3.61 21.52 0.10
C LEU A 77 4.19 22.19 -1.16
N ILE A 78 5.19 21.56 -1.79
CA ILE A 78 5.77 22.07 -3.05
C ILE A 78 4.71 22.13 -4.14
N LEU A 79 3.92 21.07 -4.30
CA LEU A 79 2.84 21.05 -5.27
C LEU A 79 1.83 22.18 -5.01
N ARG A 80 1.43 22.36 -3.74
CA ARG A 80 0.46 23.38 -3.34
C ARG A 80 0.94 24.81 -3.60
N ILE A 81 2.21 25.10 -3.30
CA ILE A 81 2.76 26.45 -3.36
C ILE A 81 3.25 26.81 -4.77
N PHE A 82 3.95 25.90 -5.45
CA PHE A 82 4.66 26.22 -6.68
C PHE A 82 3.98 25.68 -7.96
N VAL A 83 3.27 24.58 -7.88
CA VAL A 83 2.75 23.86 -9.06
C VAL A 83 1.29 24.19 -9.32
N ILE A 84 0.42 24.05 -8.32
CA ILE A 84 -1.03 24.27 -8.47
C ILE A 84 -1.36 25.69 -8.94
N PRO A 85 -0.69 26.78 -8.47
CA PRO A 85 -0.97 28.12 -8.96
C PRO A 85 -0.63 28.34 -10.45
N LYS A 86 0.20 27.46 -11.03
CA LYS A 86 0.62 27.55 -12.45
C LYS A 86 -0.24 26.67 -13.37
N PHE A 87 -1.28 26.05 -12.87
CA PHE A 87 -2.18 25.21 -13.67
C PHE A 87 -2.90 26.04 -14.72
N LYS A 88 -2.95 25.49 -15.96
CA LYS A 88 -3.57 26.13 -17.13
C LYS A 88 -4.85 25.39 -17.51
N LYS A 89 -5.76 26.07 -18.22
CA LYS A 89 -6.98 25.46 -18.80
C LYS A 89 -6.66 24.32 -19.77
N VAL A 90 -5.54 24.43 -20.51
CA VAL A 90 -5.02 23.33 -21.34
C VAL A 90 -3.88 22.71 -20.56
N PRO A 91 -4.07 21.49 -19.99
CA PRO A 91 -3.15 20.87 -19.08
C PRO A 91 -1.87 20.41 -19.78
N GLY A 92 -0.71 20.69 -19.20
CA GLY A 92 0.56 20.08 -19.58
C GLY A 92 0.63 18.62 -19.12
N LYS A 93 1.61 17.86 -19.61
CA LYS A 93 1.77 16.42 -19.28
C LYS A 93 1.81 16.15 -17.78
N PHE A 94 2.54 16.95 -17.02
CA PHE A 94 2.65 16.80 -15.56
C PHE A 94 1.34 17.12 -14.85
N GLN A 95 0.66 18.20 -15.25
CA GLN A 95 -0.65 18.57 -14.70
C GLN A 95 -1.67 17.45 -14.97
N MET A 96 -1.67 16.87 -16.19
CA MET A 96 -2.56 15.78 -16.55
C MET A 96 -2.37 14.53 -15.67
N VAL A 97 -1.12 14.17 -15.32
CA VAL A 97 -0.83 13.05 -14.42
C VAL A 97 -1.36 13.33 -13.00
N LEU A 98 -1.13 14.54 -12.48
CA LEU A 98 -1.64 14.92 -11.16
C LEU A 98 -3.17 14.95 -11.12
N GLU A 99 -3.81 15.53 -12.13
CA GLU A 99 -5.26 15.58 -12.25
C GLU A 99 -5.87 14.17 -12.39
N ALA A 100 -5.21 13.28 -13.14
CA ALA A 100 -5.63 11.89 -13.27
C ALA A 100 -5.53 11.14 -11.94
N TRP A 101 -4.43 11.34 -11.18
CA TRP A 101 -4.24 10.72 -9.87
C TRP A 101 -5.30 11.18 -8.86
N VAL A 102 -5.51 12.48 -8.72
CA VAL A 102 -6.56 13.02 -7.84
C VAL A 102 -7.95 12.63 -8.33
N GLY A 103 -8.20 12.74 -9.64
CA GLY A 103 -9.48 12.41 -10.26
C GLY A 103 -9.88 10.95 -10.08
N PHE A 104 -8.91 10.03 -10.04
CA PHE A 104 -9.18 8.62 -9.76
C PHE A 104 -9.88 8.43 -8.41
N PHE A 105 -9.35 9.00 -7.33
CA PHE A 105 -9.94 8.89 -5.99
C PHE A 105 -11.23 9.70 -5.85
N ASP A 106 -11.28 10.90 -6.46
CA ASP A 106 -12.49 11.73 -6.43
C ASP A 106 -13.67 11.05 -7.15
N ASN A 107 -13.42 10.42 -8.28
CA ASN A 107 -14.43 9.64 -9.00
C ASN A 107 -14.88 8.42 -8.19
N LEU A 108 -13.95 7.74 -7.52
CA LEU A 108 -14.26 6.60 -6.65
C LEU A 108 -15.17 7.02 -5.48
N ALA A 109 -14.87 8.16 -4.85
CA ALA A 109 -15.72 8.73 -3.78
C ALA A 109 -17.10 9.12 -4.29
N LYS A 110 -17.19 9.77 -5.44
CA LYS A 110 -18.44 10.21 -6.04
C LYS A 110 -19.32 9.04 -6.47
N SER A 111 -18.73 7.96 -6.99
CA SER A 111 -19.48 6.78 -7.42
C SER A 111 -20.15 6.06 -6.26
N ASN A 112 -19.45 5.94 -5.13
CA ASN A 112 -19.93 5.15 -4.00
C ASN A 112 -20.68 6.00 -2.95
N SER A 113 -20.38 7.30 -2.81
CA SER A 113 -21.00 8.19 -1.82
C SER A 113 -21.26 9.59 -2.41
N PRO A 114 -22.27 9.76 -3.29
CA PRO A 114 -22.54 11.04 -3.97
C PRO A 114 -22.84 12.20 -2.99
N HIS A 115 -23.45 11.90 -1.86
CA HIS A 115 -23.96 12.89 -0.89
C HIS A 115 -22.93 13.35 0.15
N LEU A 116 -21.87 12.56 0.42
CA LEU A 116 -20.81 12.87 1.40
C LEU A 116 -19.40 12.65 0.82
N ASN A 117 -19.22 12.98 -0.48
CA ASN A 117 -18.00 12.66 -1.20
C ASN A 117 -16.77 13.48 -0.82
N LYS A 118 -16.92 14.74 -0.37
CA LYS A 118 -15.78 15.65 -0.13
C LYS A 118 -14.81 15.14 0.93
N PHE A 119 -15.34 14.76 2.09
CA PHE A 119 -14.53 14.23 3.19
C PHE A 119 -13.94 12.86 2.82
N LEU A 120 -14.79 11.98 2.29
CA LEU A 120 -14.38 10.66 1.83
C LEU A 120 -13.29 10.74 0.76
N GLY A 121 -13.48 11.60 -0.26
CA GLY A 121 -12.50 11.79 -1.34
C GLY A 121 -11.14 12.23 -0.83
N ALA A 122 -11.11 13.19 0.10
CA ALA A 122 -9.86 13.63 0.74
C ALA A 122 -9.18 12.49 1.51
N TYR A 123 -9.95 11.70 2.27
CA TYR A 123 -9.41 10.58 3.03
C TYR A 123 -8.84 9.48 2.14
N ILE A 124 -9.63 8.98 1.16
CA ILE A 124 -9.16 7.89 0.28
C ILE A 124 -8.01 8.32 -0.62
N PHE A 125 -7.94 9.59 -1.00
CA PHE A 125 -6.78 10.15 -1.69
C PHE A 125 -5.53 10.11 -0.81
N ALA A 126 -5.64 10.57 0.45
CA ALA A 126 -4.52 10.58 1.40
C ALA A 126 -4.07 9.15 1.73
N ALA A 127 -5.01 8.27 2.10
CA ALA A 127 -4.72 6.88 2.43
C ALA A 127 -4.18 6.10 1.23
N GLY A 128 -4.80 6.23 0.06
CA GLY A 128 -4.35 5.57 -1.16
C GLY A 128 -2.98 6.05 -1.61
N SER A 129 -2.72 7.35 -1.59
CA SER A 129 -1.39 7.88 -1.89
C SER A 129 -0.35 7.39 -0.88
N TYR A 130 -0.67 7.39 0.42
CA TYR A 130 0.23 6.88 1.44
C TYR A 130 0.56 5.40 1.22
N ILE A 131 -0.43 4.53 0.98
CA ILE A 131 -0.22 3.10 0.73
C ILE A 131 0.65 2.90 -0.52
N CYS A 132 0.31 3.57 -1.61
CA CYS A 132 1.05 3.45 -2.86
C CYS A 132 2.51 3.83 -2.70
N PHE A 133 2.78 5.03 -2.18
CA PHE A 133 4.15 5.54 -2.06
C PHE A 133 4.93 4.85 -0.94
N SER A 134 4.30 4.47 0.17
CA SER A 134 4.96 3.71 1.24
C SER A 134 5.38 2.32 0.79
N THR A 135 4.57 1.66 -0.03
CA THR A 135 4.94 0.36 -0.61
C THR A 135 6.06 0.53 -1.64
N LEU A 136 5.97 1.54 -2.52
CA LEU A 136 7.02 1.82 -3.50
C LEU A 136 8.34 2.28 -2.86
N PHE A 137 8.30 2.82 -1.64
CA PHE A 137 9.49 3.26 -0.90
C PHE A 137 10.48 2.10 -0.68
N GLU A 138 10.01 0.89 -0.51
CA GLU A 138 10.84 -0.31 -0.39
C GLU A 138 11.76 -0.50 -1.61
N LEU A 139 11.30 -0.14 -2.82
CA LEU A 139 12.10 -0.23 -4.04
C LEU A 139 13.29 0.74 -4.07
N LEU A 140 13.29 1.79 -3.25
CA LEU A 140 14.41 2.73 -3.18
C LEU A 140 15.63 2.13 -2.48
N GLY A 141 15.46 1.01 -1.75
CA GLY A 141 16.55 0.31 -1.07
C GLY A 141 17.31 1.17 -0.08
N LEU A 142 16.64 2.15 0.55
CA LEU A 142 17.28 3.01 1.56
C LEU A 142 17.69 2.17 2.75
N GLN A 143 18.88 2.43 3.26
CA GLN A 143 19.46 1.70 4.36
C GLN A 143 19.46 2.53 5.63
N ALA A 144 19.14 1.89 6.76
CA ALA A 144 19.32 2.44 8.10
C ALA A 144 20.40 1.66 8.82
N VAL A 145 21.10 2.32 9.74
CA VAL A 145 22.09 1.69 10.60
C VAL A 145 21.41 1.32 11.92
N THR A 146 21.48 0.04 12.28
CA THR A 146 20.95 -0.45 13.56
C THR A 146 21.80 0.01 14.73
N THR A 147 21.25 -0.10 15.95
CA THR A 147 21.99 0.12 17.22
C THR A 147 23.22 -0.76 17.37
N HIS A 148 23.24 -1.91 16.70
CA HIS A 148 24.37 -2.85 16.69
C HIS A 148 25.35 -2.62 15.54
N GLY A 149 25.22 -1.52 14.78
CA GLY A 149 26.14 -1.15 13.69
C GLY A 149 25.92 -1.90 12.38
N HIS A 150 24.88 -2.71 12.28
CA HIS A 150 24.52 -3.38 11.02
C HIS A 150 23.66 -2.48 10.14
N SER A 151 23.94 -2.47 8.84
CA SER A 151 23.10 -1.80 7.85
C SER A 151 21.96 -2.73 7.45
N ILE A 152 20.73 -2.21 7.53
CA ILE A 152 19.52 -2.92 7.10
C ILE A 152 18.75 -2.09 6.07
N ALA A 153 18.13 -2.74 5.11
CA ALA A 153 17.20 -2.07 4.20
C ALA A 153 15.96 -1.62 4.97
N MET A 154 15.53 -0.38 4.72
CA MET A 154 14.31 0.15 5.35
C MET A 154 13.08 -0.52 4.73
N PRO A 155 12.29 -1.26 5.54
CA PRO A 155 11.10 -1.93 5.03
C PRO A 155 10.00 -0.92 4.66
N ALA A 156 9.01 -1.37 3.89
CA ALA A 156 7.81 -0.57 3.67
C ALA A 156 7.12 -0.26 5.02
N PRO A 157 6.67 0.99 5.26
CA PRO A 157 6.00 1.36 6.50
C PRO A 157 4.85 0.43 6.91
N ILE A 158 4.09 -0.05 5.94
CA ILE A 158 2.90 -0.90 6.16
C ILE A 158 3.27 -2.40 6.30
N ALA A 159 4.54 -2.76 6.14
CA ALA A 159 5.03 -4.12 6.42
C ALA A 159 4.98 -4.45 7.93
N ASP A 160 4.92 -3.44 8.79
CA ASP A 160 4.67 -3.63 10.22
C ASP A 160 3.18 -3.89 10.48
N ILE A 161 2.90 -4.93 11.28
CA ILE A 161 1.53 -5.31 11.63
C ILE A 161 0.79 -4.19 12.38
N ASN A 162 1.49 -3.43 13.23
CA ASN A 162 0.90 -2.32 13.98
C ASN A 162 0.46 -1.20 13.03
N ALA A 163 1.27 -0.87 12.03
CA ALA A 163 0.93 0.12 11.01
C ALA A 163 -0.25 -0.34 10.15
N ALA A 164 -0.30 -1.62 9.79
CA ALA A 164 -1.43 -2.20 9.05
C ALA A 164 -2.73 -2.18 9.87
N ILE A 165 -2.66 -2.53 11.18
CA ILE A 165 -3.81 -2.44 12.10
C ILE A 165 -4.27 -0.99 12.24
N GLN A 166 -3.34 -0.06 12.44
CA GLN A 166 -3.67 1.37 12.54
C GLN A 166 -4.40 1.86 11.29
N MET A 167 -3.95 1.50 10.11
CA MET A 167 -4.60 1.88 8.86
C MET A 167 -6.01 1.28 8.74
N GLY A 168 -6.18 -0.01 9.09
CA GLY A 168 -7.48 -0.68 9.08
C GLY A 168 -8.47 -0.06 10.08
N VAL A 169 -8.02 0.19 11.31
CA VAL A 169 -8.83 0.83 12.36
C VAL A 169 -9.19 2.28 11.99
N THR A 170 -8.23 3.05 11.48
CA THR A 170 -8.48 4.43 11.03
C THR A 170 -9.52 4.45 9.92
N THR A 171 -9.41 3.57 8.93
CA THR A 171 -10.40 3.44 7.85
C THR A 171 -11.78 3.10 8.41
N TYR A 172 -11.87 2.19 9.36
CA TYR A 172 -13.13 1.83 10.02
C TYR A 172 -13.74 3.00 10.80
N LEU A 173 -12.93 3.77 11.52
CA LEU A 173 -13.40 4.98 12.23
C LEU A 173 -13.95 6.04 11.26
N ILE A 174 -13.34 6.19 10.10
CA ILE A 174 -13.85 7.06 9.03
C ILE A 174 -15.22 6.56 8.52
N ILE A 175 -15.36 5.26 8.27
CA ILE A 175 -16.64 4.65 7.88
C ILE A 175 -17.69 4.88 8.96
N LEU A 176 -17.34 4.67 10.24
CA LEU A 176 -18.21 4.93 11.39
C LEU A 176 -18.66 6.40 11.44
N SER A 177 -17.74 7.34 11.20
CA SER A 177 -18.07 8.78 11.17
C SER A 177 -19.12 9.10 10.11
N GLY A 178 -19.03 8.51 8.92
CA GLY A 178 -20.02 8.64 7.86
C GLY A 178 -21.40 8.13 8.26
N GLY A 179 -21.44 6.98 8.94
CA GLY A 179 -22.68 6.42 9.49
C GLY A 179 -23.32 7.30 10.55
N ILE A 180 -22.53 7.85 11.47
CA ILE A 180 -23.01 8.76 12.53
C ILE A 180 -23.58 10.04 11.93
N ILE A 181 -22.87 10.65 10.98
CA ILE A 181 -23.28 11.90 10.34
C ILE A 181 -24.62 11.74 9.61
N SER A 182 -24.82 10.62 8.89
CA SER A 182 -26.02 10.41 8.07
C SER A 182 -27.20 9.81 8.84
N ASN A 183 -26.94 8.78 9.65
CA ASN A 183 -27.98 7.93 10.26
C ASN A 183 -27.97 7.95 11.80
N LYS A 184 -27.14 8.77 12.46
CA LYS A 184 -26.99 8.86 13.92
C LYS A 184 -26.76 7.48 14.55
N LEU A 185 -27.52 7.13 15.61
CA LEU A 185 -27.38 5.83 16.31
C LEU A 185 -27.65 4.61 15.44
N LYS A 186 -28.49 4.73 14.40
CA LYS A 186 -28.72 3.64 13.45
C LYS A 186 -27.47 3.39 12.58
N GLY A 187 -26.76 4.45 12.21
CA GLY A 187 -25.50 4.36 11.48
C GLY A 187 -24.44 3.61 12.27
N VAL A 188 -24.36 3.82 13.58
CA VAL A 188 -23.48 3.04 14.46
C VAL A 188 -23.81 1.56 14.39
N GLY A 189 -25.09 1.19 14.49
CA GLY A 189 -25.53 -0.19 14.41
C GLY A 189 -25.23 -0.84 13.05
N LEU A 190 -25.33 -0.08 11.95
CA LEU A 190 -24.94 -0.57 10.61
C LEU A 190 -23.44 -0.80 10.50
N THR A 191 -22.62 0.15 10.98
CA THR A 191 -21.17 0.01 10.95
C THR A 191 -20.67 -1.14 11.85
N LEU A 192 -21.30 -1.36 13.01
CA LEU A 192 -20.94 -2.46 13.91
C LEU A 192 -21.20 -3.84 13.31
N LYS A 193 -22.14 -3.98 12.39
CA LYS A 193 -22.32 -5.26 11.64
C LYS A 193 -21.07 -5.60 10.82
N GLU A 194 -20.36 -4.59 10.36
CA GLU A 194 -19.16 -4.74 9.54
C GLU A 194 -17.87 -4.71 10.39
N PHE A 195 -17.94 -5.16 11.65
CA PHE A 195 -16.77 -5.20 12.56
C PHE A 195 -15.59 -6.05 12.03
N SER A 196 -15.87 -6.97 11.12
CA SER A 196 -14.82 -7.77 10.46
C SER A 196 -13.93 -6.95 9.50
N LEU A 197 -14.39 -5.78 9.04
CA LEU A 197 -13.68 -4.94 8.07
C LEU A 197 -12.29 -4.50 8.53
N PRO A 198 -12.10 -3.88 9.71
CA PRO A 198 -10.78 -3.42 10.16
C PRO A 198 -9.81 -4.60 10.27
N ILE A 199 -10.27 -5.74 10.72
CA ILE A 199 -9.47 -6.96 10.82
C ILE A 199 -9.07 -7.44 9.42
N SER A 200 -10.03 -7.58 8.52
CA SER A 200 -9.79 -8.03 7.15
C SER A 200 -8.86 -7.08 6.38
N MET A 201 -9.03 -5.75 6.53
CA MET A 201 -8.16 -4.76 5.89
C MET A 201 -6.74 -4.82 6.43
N SER A 202 -6.56 -4.93 7.76
CA SER A 202 -5.24 -5.02 8.39
C SER A 202 -4.47 -6.25 7.95
N PHE A 203 -5.11 -7.42 8.01
CA PHE A 203 -4.47 -8.66 7.57
C PHE A 203 -4.17 -8.70 6.07
N ARG A 204 -4.97 -8.05 5.26
CA ARG A 204 -4.72 -7.96 3.82
C ARG A 204 -3.50 -7.11 3.52
N LEU A 205 -3.38 -5.94 4.17
CA LEU A 205 -2.22 -5.05 4.00
C LEU A 205 -0.94 -5.73 4.47
N PHE A 206 -0.93 -6.22 5.69
CA PHE A 206 0.21 -6.91 6.28
C PHE A 206 0.58 -8.18 5.52
N GLY A 207 -0.39 -9.05 5.24
CA GLY A 207 -0.15 -10.34 4.61
C GLY A 207 0.41 -10.23 3.19
N ALA A 208 -0.02 -9.23 2.42
CA ALA A 208 0.51 -8.99 1.08
C ALA A 208 1.99 -8.62 1.11
N LEU A 209 2.38 -7.68 1.97
CA LEU A 209 3.78 -7.24 2.09
C LEU A 209 4.66 -8.31 2.73
N LEU A 210 4.16 -8.99 3.75
CA LEU A 210 4.86 -10.11 4.37
C LEU A 210 5.15 -11.24 3.38
N SER A 211 4.17 -11.59 2.54
CA SER A 211 4.39 -12.62 1.51
C SER A 211 5.46 -12.21 0.50
N GLY A 212 5.49 -10.95 0.10
CA GLY A 212 6.53 -10.40 -0.79
C GLY A 212 7.91 -10.46 -0.16
N ALA A 213 8.04 -10.05 1.10
CA ALA A 213 9.29 -10.10 1.86
C ALA A 213 9.80 -11.54 2.00
N LEU A 214 8.93 -12.48 2.40
CA LEU A 214 9.30 -13.89 2.55
C LEU A 214 9.74 -14.55 1.25
N VAL A 215 9.09 -14.24 0.12
CA VAL A 215 9.51 -14.74 -1.20
C VAL A 215 10.87 -14.16 -1.59
N THR A 216 11.11 -12.90 -1.33
CA THR A 216 12.39 -12.25 -1.61
C THR A 216 13.50 -12.86 -0.77
N GLU A 217 13.31 -13.07 0.55
CA GLU A 217 14.25 -13.74 1.43
C GLU A 217 14.53 -15.19 1.00
N LEU A 218 13.47 -15.92 0.60
CA LEU A 218 13.64 -17.28 0.07
C LEU A 218 14.52 -17.32 -1.18
N VAL A 219 14.36 -16.36 -2.07
CA VAL A 219 15.16 -16.26 -3.29
C VAL A 219 16.61 -15.89 -2.96
N TYR A 220 16.85 -15.02 -1.98
CA TYR A 220 18.20 -14.70 -1.50
C TYR A 220 18.88 -15.87 -0.80
N HIS A 221 18.12 -16.72 -0.11
CA HIS A 221 18.66 -17.90 0.56
C HIS A 221 19.35 -18.87 -0.43
N TYR A 222 18.81 -19.00 -1.64
CA TYR A 222 19.42 -19.86 -2.68
C TYR A 222 20.38 -19.06 -3.55
N MET A 223 21.69 -19.25 -3.35
CA MET A 223 22.76 -18.55 -4.10
C MET A 223 22.55 -18.59 -5.61
N ALA A 224 22.15 -19.74 -6.15
CA ALA A 224 21.88 -19.89 -7.58
C ALA A 224 20.74 -19.00 -8.11
N LEU A 225 19.77 -18.67 -7.26
CA LEU A 225 18.63 -17.83 -7.63
C LEU A 225 18.88 -16.35 -7.32
N SER A 226 19.84 -16.01 -6.45
CA SER A 226 20.05 -14.65 -5.95
C SER A 226 20.73 -13.69 -6.93
N PHE A 227 21.13 -14.14 -8.11
CA PHE A 227 21.88 -13.30 -9.05
C PHE A 227 21.03 -12.19 -9.71
N VAL A 228 19.81 -12.47 -10.16
CA VAL A 228 18.91 -11.44 -10.77
C VAL A 228 17.47 -11.61 -10.31
N LEU A 229 17.09 -12.83 -9.95
CA LEU A 229 15.71 -13.16 -9.62
C LEU A 229 15.15 -12.30 -8.47
N PRO A 230 15.91 -11.94 -7.41
CA PRO A 230 15.40 -11.05 -6.35
C PRO A 230 14.95 -9.70 -6.88
N VAL A 231 15.69 -9.11 -7.82
CA VAL A 231 15.31 -7.80 -8.41
C VAL A 231 13.99 -7.92 -9.18
N VAL A 232 13.85 -8.96 -10.00
CA VAL A 232 12.62 -9.18 -10.78
C VAL A 232 11.44 -9.48 -9.85
N VAL A 233 11.64 -10.36 -8.88
CA VAL A 233 10.59 -10.73 -7.90
C VAL A 233 10.23 -9.51 -7.05
N GLY A 234 11.22 -8.83 -6.47
CA GLY A 234 10.98 -7.65 -5.63
C GLY A 234 10.23 -6.56 -6.38
N VAL A 235 10.68 -6.18 -7.57
CA VAL A 235 10.02 -5.14 -8.38
C VAL A 235 8.59 -5.54 -8.74
N LEU A 236 8.38 -6.77 -9.24
CA LEU A 236 7.05 -7.24 -9.64
C LEU A 236 6.10 -7.32 -8.45
N PHE A 237 6.52 -7.92 -7.33
CA PHE A 237 5.68 -8.03 -6.14
C PHE A 237 5.36 -6.66 -5.56
N THR A 238 6.36 -5.81 -5.35
CA THR A 238 6.15 -4.50 -4.76
C THR A 238 5.27 -3.62 -5.64
N LEU A 239 5.46 -3.63 -6.97
CA LEU A 239 4.67 -2.81 -7.89
C LEU A 239 3.21 -3.28 -7.95
N ILE A 240 2.99 -4.59 -8.05
CA ILE A 240 1.64 -5.17 -8.07
C ILE A 240 0.96 -4.91 -6.73
N HIS A 241 1.64 -5.14 -5.60
CA HIS A 241 1.09 -4.90 -4.28
C HIS A 241 0.76 -3.41 -4.06
N ALA A 242 1.65 -2.48 -4.46
CA ALA A 242 1.39 -1.06 -4.34
C ALA A 242 0.09 -0.64 -5.04
N LEU A 243 -0.11 -1.10 -6.28
CA LEU A 243 -1.29 -0.76 -7.07
C LEU A 243 -2.56 -1.45 -6.55
N VAL A 244 -2.48 -2.77 -6.32
CA VAL A 244 -3.64 -3.57 -5.89
C VAL A 244 -4.10 -3.16 -4.49
N GLN A 245 -3.18 -3.00 -3.53
CA GLN A 245 -3.55 -2.62 -2.17
C GLN A 245 -4.13 -1.22 -2.10
N THR A 246 -3.54 -0.26 -2.84
CA THR A 246 -4.09 1.09 -2.96
C THR A 246 -5.52 1.05 -3.46
N TYR A 247 -5.77 0.34 -4.56
CA TYR A 247 -7.11 0.23 -5.15
C TYR A 247 -8.09 -0.46 -4.21
N VAL A 248 -7.72 -1.64 -3.66
CA VAL A 248 -8.62 -2.45 -2.85
C VAL A 248 -9.02 -1.74 -1.56
N LEU A 249 -8.07 -1.12 -0.84
CA LEU A 249 -8.39 -0.42 0.39
C LEU A 249 -9.29 0.79 0.13
N THR A 250 -8.94 1.62 -0.86
CA THR A 250 -9.71 2.82 -1.18
C THR A 250 -11.09 2.49 -1.74
N MET A 251 -11.21 1.42 -2.54
CA MET A 251 -12.50 0.92 -3.04
C MET A 251 -13.39 0.42 -1.90
N LEU A 252 -12.87 -0.42 -1.00
CA LEU A 252 -13.63 -0.91 0.14
C LEU A 252 -14.02 0.21 1.10
N ALA A 253 -13.09 1.12 1.42
CA ALA A 253 -13.39 2.27 2.26
C ALA A 253 -14.52 3.11 1.68
N SER A 254 -14.50 3.37 0.37
CA SER A 254 -15.52 4.20 -0.28
C SER A 254 -16.87 3.49 -0.38
N LEU A 255 -16.87 2.18 -0.66
CA LEU A 255 -18.08 1.37 -0.78
C LEU A 255 -18.81 1.27 0.57
N PHE A 256 -18.11 0.90 1.64
CA PHE A 256 -18.71 0.77 2.97
C PHE A 256 -19.11 2.12 3.58
N TYR A 257 -18.31 3.17 3.30
CA TYR A 257 -18.71 4.52 3.70
C TYR A 257 -20.00 4.94 3.01
N GLY A 258 -20.15 4.66 1.72
CA GLY A 258 -21.38 4.89 0.95
C GLY A 258 -22.56 4.15 1.53
N GLU A 259 -22.41 2.84 1.75
CA GLU A 259 -23.46 1.96 2.30
C GLU A 259 -23.96 2.42 3.66
N VAL A 260 -23.06 2.71 4.60
CA VAL A 260 -23.42 3.14 5.96
C VAL A 260 -23.97 4.56 6.00
N SER A 261 -23.57 5.42 5.04
CA SER A 261 -24.04 6.81 4.96
C SER A 261 -25.32 6.99 4.14
N GLU A 262 -25.80 5.96 3.45
CA GLU A 262 -27.05 6.02 2.71
C GLU A 262 -28.23 6.21 3.67
N LYS A 263 -29.09 7.19 3.36
CA LYS A 263 -30.28 7.47 4.18
C LYS A 263 -31.34 6.40 3.95
N HIS A 264 -31.57 5.56 4.92
CA HIS A 264 -32.73 4.67 4.90
C HIS A 264 -34.01 5.48 5.05
N GLU A 265 -34.69 5.78 3.96
CA GLU A 265 -36.06 6.31 3.99
C GLU A 265 -36.98 5.32 4.73
N LYS A 266 -37.69 5.81 5.73
CA LYS A 266 -38.72 5.00 6.40
C LYS A 266 -39.76 4.66 5.36
N LYS A 267 -39.93 3.38 5.01
CA LYS A 267 -41.09 2.92 4.23
C LYS A 267 -42.33 3.51 4.89
N PRO A 268 -43.26 4.18 4.15
CA PRO A 268 -44.51 4.67 4.70
C PRO A 268 -45.21 3.51 5.38
N LYS A 269 -45.59 3.71 6.64
CA LYS A 269 -46.41 2.71 7.35
C LYS A 269 -47.70 2.57 6.56
N GLU A 270 -47.95 1.46 5.92
CA GLU A 270 -49.24 1.09 5.37
C GLU A 270 -50.29 1.25 6.48
N LYS A 271 -51.15 2.27 6.33
CA LYS A 271 -52.31 2.42 7.22
C LYS A 271 -53.16 1.18 7.01
N LYS A 272 -53.08 0.21 7.96
CA LYS A 272 -54.09 -0.84 8.06
C LYS A 272 -55.45 -0.17 8.18
N ASN A 273 -56.19 -0.07 7.07
CA ASN A 273 -57.58 0.27 7.07
C ASN A 273 -58.31 -0.82 7.88
N LYS A 274 -58.59 -0.54 9.14
CA LYS A 274 -59.56 -1.29 9.90
C LYS A 274 -60.95 -0.98 9.26
N LYS A 275 -61.39 -1.83 8.34
CA LYS A 275 -62.80 -1.91 7.99
C LYS A 275 -63.52 -2.42 9.23
N LYS A 276 -64.43 -1.59 9.76
CA LYS A 276 -65.52 -1.99 10.65
C LYS A 276 -66.51 -2.82 9.85
#